data_697a2f3518a3ee5a399d47e95f40986d
#
_entry.id   697a2f3518a3ee5a399d47e95f40986d
#
_cell.length_a   1.000
_cell.length_b   1.000
_cell.length_c   1.000
_cell.angle_alpha   90.00
_cell.angle_beta   90.00
_cell.angle_gamma   90.00
#
_symmetry.space_group_name_H-M   'P 1'
#
loop_
_entity.id
_entity.type
_entity.pdbx_description
1 polymer ?
#
loop_
_entity_poly.entity_id
_entity_poly.type
_entity_poly.pdbx_seq_one_letter_code
_entity_poly.pdbx_strand_id
1 'polypeptide(L)'
;LKYKMVLIFLIVIMLTPMTVSAHEHTPIEKLDNISDEALQMIKFQRYDDGKKLLSYFSEQFTDISNKEHPFTRDELRIITVSHDEAMEAAASPSMEYEERVQRLTKFRLVVDAIATSHQPLWTEMKNQILTAFQDAKEAASTGDTAHFHSNFNNFMALYNVIYPSMKIDVSAENIQRIDARINFIDEYRSEVVNNVKSQQELEGLEMDLKNLFENMDEDEADPSLWWVIISTGSIIILTLSYVGWRKYQGEKDMRKNRSRVHKD
;
A
#
# COMPACT_ATOMS: atom_id res chain seq x y z
N LEU A 1 5.49 -28.51 -45.52
CA LEU A 1 4.96 -27.11 -45.58
C LEU A 1 4.48 -26.62 -44.22
N LYS A 2 3.70 -27.41 -43.44
CA LYS A 2 3.09 -27.07 -42.16
C LYS A 2 4.12 -26.68 -41.07
N TYR A 3 5.25 -27.39 -40.98
CA TYR A 3 6.31 -27.07 -39.99
C TYR A 3 7.04 -25.75 -40.29
N LYS A 4 7.23 -25.42 -41.56
CA LYS A 4 7.82 -24.13 -41.96
C LYS A 4 6.92 -22.97 -41.60
N MET A 5 5.59 -23.10 -41.73
CA MET A 5 4.64 -22.08 -41.32
C MET A 5 4.62 -21.86 -39.78
N VAL A 6 4.68 -22.96 -39.01
CA VAL A 6 4.75 -22.87 -37.52
C VAL A 6 6.07 -22.22 -37.09
N LEU A 7 7.19 -22.53 -37.72
CA LEU A 7 8.48 -21.92 -37.41
C LEU A 7 8.50 -20.44 -37.76
N ILE A 8 7.92 -20.03 -38.89
CA ILE A 8 7.80 -18.62 -39.30
C ILE A 8 6.90 -17.86 -38.32
N PHE A 9 5.79 -18.45 -37.89
CA PHE A 9 4.89 -17.83 -36.90
C PHE A 9 5.58 -17.63 -35.55
N LEU A 10 6.40 -18.58 -35.11
CA LEU A 10 7.16 -18.52 -33.87
C LEU A 10 8.28 -17.47 -33.94
N ILE A 11 8.93 -17.32 -35.11
CA ILE A 11 9.92 -16.27 -35.36
C ILE A 11 9.26 -14.87 -35.39
N VAL A 12 8.07 -14.75 -35.97
CA VAL A 12 7.33 -13.49 -36.00
C VAL A 12 6.90 -13.03 -34.60
N ILE A 13 6.52 -13.97 -33.72
CA ILE A 13 6.21 -13.66 -32.31
C ILE A 13 7.48 -13.23 -31.54
N MET A 14 8.65 -13.81 -31.83
CA MET A 14 9.92 -13.39 -31.23
C MET A 14 10.44 -12.04 -31.76
N LEU A 15 10.01 -11.62 -32.95
CA LEU A 15 10.40 -10.36 -33.59
C LEU A 15 9.46 -9.20 -33.29
N THR A 16 8.33 -9.44 -32.59
CA THR A 16 7.55 -8.30 -32.06
C THR A 16 8.42 -7.59 -31.02
N PRO A 17 8.87 -6.34 -31.27
CA PRO A 17 9.59 -5.61 -30.25
C PRO A 17 8.60 -5.43 -29.08
N MET A 18 8.93 -6.00 -27.93
CA MET A 18 8.35 -5.50 -26.69
C MET A 18 8.78 -4.03 -26.64
N THR A 19 7.85 -3.15 -26.92
CA THR A 19 8.04 -1.75 -26.60
C THR A 19 8.16 -1.69 -25.09
N VAL A 20 9.39 -1.76 -24.61
CA VAL A 20 9.74 -1.29 -23.27
C VAL A 20 9.44 0.21 -23.32
N SER A 21 8.23 0.57 -22.91
CA SER A 21 7.90 1.95 -22.59
C SER A 21 8.86 2.31 -21.45
N ALA A 22 9.87 3.11 -21.74
CA ALA A 22 10.58 3.79 -20.67
C ALA A 22 9.47 4.57 -19.92
N HIS A 23 9.19 4.17 -18.69
CA HIS A 23 8.28 4.92 -17.83
C HIS A 23 8.94 6.28 -17.61
N GLU A 24 8.49 7.29 -18.34
CA GLU A 24 8.67 8.65 -17.89
C GLU A 24 7.89 8.73 -16.58
N HIS A 25 8.61 8.93 -15.47
CA HIS A 25 8.01 9.12 -14.16
C HIS A 25 6.95 10.22 -14.26
N THR A 26 5.74 9.90 -13.84
CA THR A 26 4.70 10.91 -13.77
C THR A 26 5.15 12.03 -12.83
N PRO A 27 4.65 13.26 -12.99
CA PRO A 27 4.98 14.34 -12.06
C PRO A 27 4.71 13.99 -10.59
N ILE A 28 3.68 13.18 -10.33
CA ILE A 28 3.32 12.72 -8.98
C ILE A 28 4.31 11.68 -8.48
N GLU A 29 4.74 10.71 -9.29
CA GLU A 29 5.81 9.76 -8.93
C GLU A 29 7.12 10.46 -8.58
N LYS A 30 7.41 11.58 -9.24
CA LYS A 30 8.57 12.40 -8.89
C LYS A 30 8.45 12.98 -7.49
N LEU A 31 7.27 13.48 -7.10
CA LEU A 31 7.01 13.97 -5.74
C LEU A 31 7.16 12.85 -4.70
N ASP A 32 6.68 11.67 -5.04
CA ASP A 32 6.80 10.48 -4.22
C ASP A 32 8.26 10.13 -3.93
N ASN A 33 9.08 10.02 -4.98
CA ASN A 33 10.52 9.75 -4.85
C ASN A 33 11.24 10.82 -4.00
N ILE A 34 10.93 12.11 -4.20
CA ILE A 34 11.56 13.20 -3.40
C ILE A 34 11.19 13.04 -1.92
N SER A 35 9.95 12.68 -1.60
CA SER A 35 9.50 12.50 -0.22
C SER A 35 10.18 11.32 0.46
N ASP A 36 10.40 10.21 -0.27
CA ASP A 36 11.14 9.06 0.22
C ASP A 36 12.61 9.41 0.48
N GLU A 37 13.29 10.05 -0.48
CA GLU A 37 14.68 10.50 -0.31
C GLU A 37 14.81 11.45 0.88
N ALA A 38 13.86 12.37 1.09
CA ALA A 38 13.88 13.28 2.23
C ALA A 38 13.81 12.51 3.56
N LEU A 39 12.90 11.53 3.68
CA LEU A 39 12.81 10.65 4.84
C LEU A 39 14.11 9.89 5.09
N GLN A 40 14.75 9.35 4.04
CA GLN A 40 16.03 8.65 4.16
C GLN A 40 17.13 9.58 4.67
N MET A 41 17.21 10.82 4.17
CA MET A 41 18.20 11.79 4.68
C MET A 41 18.01 12.06 6.17
N ILE A 42 16.78 12.22 6.65
CA ILE A 42 16.50 12.40 8.08
C ILE A 42 16.89 11.16 8.90
N LYS A 43 16.58 9.96 8.42
CA LYS A 43 16.98 8.70 9.07
C LYS A 43 18.52 8.57 9.18
N PHE A 44 19.26 9.07 8.20
CA PHE A 44 20.73 9.14 8.24
C PHE A 44 21.28 10.38 8.98
N GLN A 45 20.42 11.15 9.66
CA GLN A 45 20.76 12.37 10.39
C GLN A 45 21.38 13.47 9.49
N ARG A 46 21.13 13.41 8.19
CA ARG A 46 21.53 14.41 7.19
C ARG A 46 20.46 15.48 7.05
N TYR A 47 20.21 16.23 8.11
CA TYR A 47 19.06 17.14 8.22
C TYR A 47 19.10 18.25 7.17
N ASP A 48 20.27 18.81 6.87
CA ASP A 48 20.39 19.85 5.84
C ASP A 48 20.06 19.35 4.44
N ASP A 49 20.41 18.10 4.13
CA ASP A 49 20.08 17.51 2.85
C ASP A 49 18.57 17.14 2.77
N GLY A 50 18.01 16.62 3.86
CA GLY A 50 16.57 16.43 3.96
C GLY A 50 15.79 17.74 3.75
N LYS A 51 16.23 18.84 4.38
CA LYS A 51 15.66 20.17 4.20
C LYS A 51 15.72 20.65 2.74
N LYS A 52 16.84 20.42 2.03
CA LYS A 52 16.96 20.78 0.61
C LYS A 52 15.96 20.01 -0.25
N LEU A 53 15.79 18.69 0.01
CA LEU A 53 14.83 17.86 -0.69
C LEU A 53 13.38 18.30 -0.44
N LEU A 54 13.04 18.64 0.80
CA LEU A 54 11.73 19.20 1.13
C LEU A 54 11.47 20.55 0.43
N SER A 55 12.47 21.42 0.36
CA SER A 55 12.36 22.67 -0.40
C SER A 55 12.15 22.41 -1.89
N TYR A 56 12.88 21.46 -2.47
CA TYR A 56 12.70 21.04 -3.85
C TYR A 56 11.32 20.41 -4.09
N PHE A 57 10.82 19.61 -3.15
CA PHE A 57 9.43 19.10 -3.19
C PHE A 57 8.43 20.25 -3.32
N SER A 58 8.55 21.29 -2.48
CA SER A 58 7.63 22.44 -2.50
C SER A 58 7.61 23.16 -3.85
N GLU A 59 8.78 23.32 -4.51
CA GLU A 59 8.88 23.90 -5.84
C GLU A 59 8.17 23.05 -6.89
N GLN A 60 8.44 21.74 -6.91
CA GLN A 60 7.80 20.81 -7.84
C GLN A 60 6.30 20.69 -7.61
N PHE A 61 5.87 20.60 -6.35
CA PHE A 61 4.46 20.54 -5.96
C PHE A 61 3.69 21.77 -6.41
N THR A 62 4.26 22.95 -6.22
CA THR A 62 3.66 24.22 -6.67
C THR A 62 3.53 24.26 -8.20
N ASP A 63 4.55 23.82 -8.93
CA ASP A 63 4.52 23.79 -10.41
C ASP A 63 3.44 22.84 -10.94
N ILE A 64 3.35 21.63 -10.39
CA ILE A 64 2.34 20.62 -10.74
C ILE A 64 0.93 21.12 -10.39
N SER A 65 0.75 21.64 -9.18
CA SER A 65 -0.56 22.13 -8.72
C SER A 65 -1.09 23.25 -9.59
N ASN A 66 -0.22 24.15 -10.06
CA ASN A 66 -0.62 25.28 -10.90
C ASN A 66 -0.89 24.90 -12.37
N LYS A 67 -0.21 23.89 -12.90
CA LYS A 67 -0.33 23.50 -14.31
C LYS A 67 -1.42 22.47 -14.56
N GLU A 68 -1.52 21.48 -13.71
CA GLU A 68 -2.33 20.28 -13.94
C GLU A 68 -3.58 20.22 -13.06
N HIS A 69 -3.59 20.94 -11.91
CA HIS A 69 -4.67 20.93 -10.92
C HIS A 69 -5.13 19.51 -10.51
N PRO A 70 -4.22 18.54 -10.28
CA PRO A 70 -4.59 17.17 -10.05
C PRO A 70 -5.17 16.92 -8.65
N PHE A 71 -5.05 17.90 -7.73
CA PHE A 71 -5.39 17.74 -6.33
C PHE A 71 -6.68 18.46 -5.93
N THR A 72 -7.46 17.84 -5.06
CA THR A 72 -8.59 18.49 -4.39
C THR A 72 -8.09 19.52 -3.36
N ARG A 73 -8.99 20.39 -2.88
CA ARG A 73 -8.65 21.37 -1.84
C ARG A 73 -8.23 20.74 -0.52
N ASP A 74 -8.84 19.61 -0.18
CA ASP A 74 -8.52 18.90 1.06
C ASP A 74 -7.17 18.22 0.96
N GLU A 75 -6.84 17.58 -0.16
CA GLU A 75 -5.52 17.02 -0.44
C GLU A 75 -4.43 18.10 -0.40
N LEU A 76 -4.65 19.23 -1.08
CA LEU A 76 -3.71 20.38 -1.04
C LEU A 76 -3.41 20.81 0.40
N ARG A 77 -4.45 20.90 1.23
CA ARG A 77 -4.30 21.27 2.64
C ARG A 77 -3.53 20.21 3.43
N ILE A 78 -3.87 18.93 3.24
CA ILE A 78 -3.22 17.82 3.96
C ILE A 78 -1.74 17.76 3.58
N ILE A 79 -1.40 17.86 2.30
CA ILE A 79 -0.01 17.87 1.83
C ILE A 79 0.75 19.05 2.42
N THR A 80 0.17 20.27 2.32
CA THR A 80 0.84 21.48 2.79
C THR A 80 1.14 21.41 4.28
N VAL A 81 0.16 21.02 5.10
CA VAL A 81 0.35 20.92 6.55
C VAL A 81 1.40 19.86 6.90
N SER A 82 1.34 18.67 6.29
CA SER A 82 2.32 17.62 6.57
C SER A 82 3.73 17.97 6.08
N HIS A 83 3.84 18.69 4.95
CA HIS A 83 5.11 19.23 4.47
C HIS A 83 5.70 20.28 5.42
N ASP A 84 4.89 21.21 5.91
CA ASP A 84 5.34 22.25 6.84
C ASP A 84 5.85 21.63 8.16
N GLU A 85 5.15 20.60 8.68
CA GLU A 85 5.62 19.82 9.83
C GLU A 85 6.95 19.11 9.56
N ALA A 86 7.12 18.55 8.37
CA ALA A 86 8.36 17.90 7.94
C ALA A 86 9.52 18.91 7.80
N MET A 87 9.23 20.09 7.23
CA MET A 87 10.22 21.19 7.13
C MET A 87 10.64 21.69 8.50
N GLU A 88 9.71 21.87 9.43
CA GLU A 88 10.01 22.22 10.82
C GLU A 88 10.91 21.17 11.46
N ALA A 89 10.58 19.89 11.27
CA ALA A 89 11.37 18.78 11.79
C ALA A 89 12.80 18.75 11.24
N ALA A 90 12.98 19.00 9.95
CA ALA A 90 14.29 19.06 9.33
C ALA A 90 15.10 20.28 9.77
N ALA A 91 14.44 21.41 10.09
CA ALA A 91 15.09 22.67 10.41
C ALA A 91 15.33 22.90 11.91
N SER A 92 14.58 22.25 12.80
CA SER A 92 14.65 22.48 14.25
C SER A 92 16.00 22.02 14.83
N PRO A 93 16.72 22.84 15.60
CA PRO A 93 17.97 22.40 16.23
C PRO A 93 17.75 21.52 17.46
N SER A 94 16.56 21.58 18.09
CA SER A 94 16.26 20.95 19.39
C SER A 94 15.30 19.78 19.33
N MET A 95 14.76 19.44 18.14
CA MET A 95 13.81 18.32 18.02
C MET A 95 14.53 16.98 18.15
N GLU A 96 13.97 16.08 18.91
CA GLU A 96 14.49 14.73 19.08
C GLU A 96 14.44 13.93 17.78
N TYR A 97 15.37 12.97 17.63
CA TYR A 97 15.50 12.18 16.40
C TYR A 97 14.20 11.42 16.06
N GLU A 98 13.59 10.78 17.04
CA GLU A 98 12.38 9.99 16.87
C GLU A 98 11.20 10.85 16.36
N GLU A 99 11.04 12.05 16.92
CA GLU A 99 10.00 12.99 16.47
C GLU A 99 10.24 13.46 15.04
N ARG A 100 11.51 13.71 14.66
CA ARG A 100 11.83 14.06 13.26
C ARG A 100 11.45 12.96 12.30
N VAL A 101 11.86 11.72 12.60
CA VAL A 101 11.53 10.55 11.78
C VAL A 101 10.02 10.36 11.68
N GLN A 102 9.29 10.54 12.78
CA GLN A 102 7.83 10.42 12.81
C GLN A 102 7.15 11.45 11.91
N ARG A 103 7.56 12.74 11.98
CA ARG A 103 6.99 13.79 11.13
C ARG A 103 7.30 13.59 9.64
N LEU A 104 8.53 13.17 9.32
CA LEU A 104 8.88 12.84 7.93
C LEU A 104 8.16 11.58 7.43
N THR A 105 7.96 10.57 8.28
CA THR A 105 7.16 9.38 7.95
C THR A 105 5.71 9.78 7.65
N LYS A 106 5.09 10.62 8.50
CA LYS A 106 3.75 11.17 8.26
C LYS A 106 3.66 11.83 6.88
N PHE A 107 4.61 12.71 6.57
CA PHE A 107 4.68 13.39 5.26
C PHE A 107 4.85 12.40 4.11
N ARG A 108 5.76 11.43 4.23
CA ARG A 108 5.98 10.37 3.23
C ARG A 108 4.70 9.58 2.94
N LEU A 109 3.97 9.18 3.99
CA LEU A 109 2.71 8.45 3.85
C LEU A 109 1.62 9.28 3.17
N VAL A 110 1.56 10.61 3.44
CA VAL A 110 0.62 11.51 2.76
C VAL A 110 0.91 11.63 1.28
N VAL A 111 2.18 11.75 0.90
CA VAL A 111 2.57 11.84 -0.52
C VAL A 111 2.29 10.52 -1.23
N ASP A 112 2.57 9.40 -0.59
CA ASP A 112 2.27 8.07 -1.13
C ASP A 112 0.77 7.86 -1.38
N ALA A 113 -0.09 8.23 -0.42
CA ALA A 113 -1.54 8.09 -0.55
C ALA A 113 -2.10 8.86 -1.77
N ILE A 114 -1.42 9.92 -2.23
CA ILE A 114 -1.80 10.66 -3.43
C ILE A 114 -1.20 10.03 -4.70
N ALA A 115 0.00 9.46 -4.58
CA ALA A 115 0.71 8.87 -5.71
C ALA A 115 0.20 7.47 -6.06
N THR A 116 -0.35 6.75 -5.09
CA THR A 116 -0.69 5.33 -5.18
C THR A 116 -2.20 5.16 -5.07
N SER A 117 -2.81 4.53 -6.07
CA SER A 117 -4.24 4.18 -6.04
C SER A 117 -4.52 2.79 -5.42
N HIS A 118 -3.47 2.00 -5.14
CA HIS A 118 -3.57 0.63 -4.65
C HIS A 118 -2.49 0.41 -3.59
N GLN A 119 -2.83 -0.19 -2.46
CA GLN A 119 -1.90 -0.49 -1.36
C GLN A 119 -1.08 0.71 -0.87
N PRO A 120 -1.72 1.72 -0.29
CA PRO A 120 -0.98 2.85 0.25
C PRO A 120 -0.08 2.41 1.42
N LEU A 121 1.13 2.99 1.52
CA LEU A 121 2.15 2.60 2.50
C LEU A 121 1.69 2.68 3.96
N TRP A 122 0.70 3.52 4.28
CA TRP A 122 0.21 3.59 5.65
C TRP A 122 -0.41 2.27 6.14
N THR A 123 -0.86 1.39 5.23
CA THR A 123 -1.39 0.06 5.57
C THR A 123 -0.33 -0.86 6.13
N GLU A 124 0.95 -0.67 5.82
CA GLU A 124 2.06 -1.42 6.40
C GLU A 124 2.20 -1.22 7.92
N MET A 125 1.64 -0.11 8.45
CA MET A 125 1.60 0.14 9.90
C MET A 125 0.52 -0.67 10.64
N LYS A 126 -0.32 -1.44 9.95
CA LYS A 126 -1.40 -2.28 10.49
C LYS A 126 -0.97 -3.04 11.75
N ASN A 127 0.10 -3.82 11.64
CA ASN A 127 0.54 -4.67 12.76
C ASN A 127 0.98 -3.85 13.97
N GLN A 128 1.68 -2.73 13.75
CA GLN A 128 2.14 -1.87 14.84
C GLN A 128 0.96 -1.21 15.56
N ILE A 129 -0.01 -0.71 14.80
CA ILE A 129 -1.21 -0.03 15.32
C ILE A 129 -2.10 -1.02 16.07
N LEU A 130 -2.39 -2.18 15.47
CA LEU A 130 -3.25 -3.19 16.10
C LEU A 130 -2.59 -3.78 17.37
N THR A 131 -1.27 -3.98 17.38
CA THR A 131 -0.55 -4.45 18.57
C THR A 131 -0.60 -3.40 19.68
N ALA A 132 -0.26 -2.13 19.39
CA ALA A 132 -0.31 -1.06 20.38
C ALA A 132 -1.72 -0.87 20.97
N PHE A 133 -2.76 -1.02 20.14
CA PHE A 133 -4.14 -0.98 20.58
C PHE A 133 -4.50 -2.20 21.46
N GLN A 134 -4.06 -3.39 21.07
CA GLN A 134 -4.28 -4.60 21.84
C GLN A 134 -3.64 -4.54 23.23
N ASP A 135 -2.42 -4.00 23.33
CA ASP A 135 -1.74 -3.78 24.62
C ASP A 135 -2.54 -2.83 25.53
N ALA A 136 -3.13 -1.77 24.94
CA ALA A 136 -4.01 -0.88 25.69
C ALA A 136 -5.30 -1.61 26.16
N LYS A 137 -5.92 -2.40 25.28
CA LYS A 137 -7.12 -3.17 25.58
C LYS A 137 -6.87 -4.20 26.70
N GLU A 138 -5.73 -4.89 26.67
CA GLU A 138 -5.34 -5.84 27.69
C GLU A 138 -5.16 -5.15 29.05
N ALA A 139 -4.46 -4.01 29.10
CA ALA A 139 -4.31 -3.23 30.34
C ALA A 139 -5.67 -2.76 30.88
N ALA A 140 -6.61 -2.35 30.03
CA ALA A 140 -7.97 -2.00 30.45
C ALA A 140 -8.71 -3.19 31.05
N SER A 141 -8.60 -4.38 30.46
CA SER A 141 -9.27 -5.61 30.91
C SER A 141 -8.77 -6.10 32.28
N THR A 142 -7.51 -5.86 32.58
CA THR A 142 -6.87 -6.20 33.86
C THR A 142 -7.03 -5.13 34.95
N GLY A 143 -7.64 -3.99 34.61
CA GLY A 143 -7.82 -2.86 35.52
C GLY A 143 -6.54 -2.03 35.74
N ASP A 144 -5.50 -2.25 34.93
CA ASP A 144 -4.24 -1.52 35.05
C ASP A 144 -4.30 -0.16 34.35
N THR A 145 -4.74 0.84 35.13
CA THR A 145 -4.94 2.20 34.63
C THR A 145 -3.64 2.83 34.11
N ALA A 146 -2.50 2.58 34.77
CA ALA A 146 -1.22 3.19 34.42
C ALA A 146 -0.73 2.68 33.06
N HIS A 147 -0.73 1.36 32.86
CA HIS A 147 -0.37 0.77 31.59
C HIS A 147 -1.38 1.08 30.49
N PHE A 148 -2.68 1.13 30.83
CA PHE A 148 -3.67 1.57 29.85
C PHE A 148 -3.38 2.98 29.29
N HIS A 149 -3.12 3.95 30.16
CA HIS A 149 -2.80 5.32 29.73
C HIS A 149 -1.54 5.35 28.83
N SER A 150 -0.49 4.64 29.23
CA SER A 150 0.76 4.59 28.46
C SER A 150 0.56 3.93 27.09
N ASN A 151 -0.09 2.77 27.05
CA ASN A 151 -0.29 1.99 25.83
C ASN A 151 -1.27 2.69 24.88
N PHE A 152 -2.33 3.31 25.43
CA PHE A 152 -3.25 4.09 24.61
C PHE A 152 -2.59 5.35 24.02
N ASN A 153 -1.70 6.02 24.76
CA ASN A 153 -0.90 7.11 24.19
C ASN A 153 0.03 6.64 23.07
N ASN A 154 0.63 5.46 23.21
CA ASN A 154 1.44 4.86 22.14
C ASN A 154 0.60 4.56 20.89
N PHE A 155 -0.57 3.95 21.09
CA PHE A 155 -1.53 3.76 19.99
C PHE A 155 -1.89 5.07 19.29
N MET A 156 -2.23 6.11 20.08
CA MET A 156 -2.58 7.44 19.54
C MET A 156 -1.43 8.07 18.76
N ALA A 157 -0.19 7.91 19.22
CA ALA A 157 0.99 8.40 18.52
C ALA A 157 1.13 7.73 17.13
N LEU A 158 0.97 6.41 17.04
CA LEU A 158 1.01 5.66 15.79
C LEU A 158 -0.16 6.02 14.87
N TYR A 159 -1.38 6.10 15.41
CA TYR A 159 -2.57 6.49 14.67
C TYR A 159 -2.43 7.88 14.05
N ASN A 160 -1.88 8.84 14.79
CA ASN A 160 -1.65 10.20 14.31
C ASN A 160 -0.66 10.27 13.14
N VAL A 161 0.24 9.29 12.99
CA VAL A 161 1.14 9.22 11.84
C VAL A 161 0.38 8.89 10.56
N ILE A 162 -0.54 7.93 10.61
CA ILE A 162 -1.30 7.49 9.44
C ILE A 162 -2.54 8.34 9.16
N TYR A 163 -3.04 9.07 10.16
CA TYR A 163 -4.32 9.77 10.10
C TYR A 163 -4.49 10.70 8.89
N PRO A 164 -3.53 11.57 8.53
CA PRO A 164 -3.67 12.42 7.35
C PRO A 164 -3.76 11.63 6.04
N SER A 165 -3.00 10.53 5.92
CA SER A 165 -3.04 9.65 4.75
C SER A 165 -4.37 8.92 4.63
N MET A 166 -4.88 8.40 5.75
CA MET A 166 -6.21 7.79 5.80
C MET A 166 -7.31 8.74 5.31
N LYS A 167 -7.19 10.05 5.59
CA LYS A 167 -8.17 11.05 5.12
C LYS A 167 -8.18 11.24 3.61
N ILE A 168 -7.17 10.76 2.91
CA ILE A 168 -7.10 10.75 1.44
C ILE A 168 -7.80 9.49 0.91
N ASP A 169 -7.51 8.33 1.48
CA ASP A 169 -7.90 7.04 0.93
C ASP A 169 -9.22 6.48 1.49
N VAL A 170 -9.60 6.89 2.70
CA VAL A 170 -10.72 6.29 3.43
C VAL A 170 -11.93 7.22 3.42
N SER A 171 -13.12 6.64 3.28
CA SER A 171 -14.37 7.41 3.32
C SER A 171 -14.52 8.21 4.62
N ALA A 172 -15.04 9.42 4.51
CA ALA A 172 -15.26 10.31 5.66
C ALA A 172 -16.13 9.68 6.75
N GLU A 173 -17.07 8.79 6.38
CA GLU A 173 -17.92 8.08 7.33
C GLU A 173 -17.11 7.12 8.22
N ASN A 174 -16.20 6.35 7.63
CA ASN A 174 -15.34 5.43 8.36
C ASN A 174 -14.39 6.19 9.30
N ILE A 175 -13.78 7.27 8.81
CA ILE A 175 -12.92 8.14 9.64
C ILE A 175 -13.71 8.70 10.82
N GLN A 176 -14.89 9.28 10.60
CA GLN A 176 -15.71 9.87 11.68
C GLN A 176 -16.12 8.82 12.72
N ARG A 177 -16.41 7.59 12.32
CA ARG A 177 -16.77 6.51 13.25
C ARG A 177 -15.60 6.14 14.14
N ILE A 178 -14.40 5.98 13.57
CA ILE A 178 -13.17 5.69 14.32
C ILE A 178 -12.83 6.85 15.25
N ASP A 179 -12.86 8.08 14.75
CA ASP A 179 -12.58 9.29 15.53
C ASP A 179 -13.54 9.44 16.71
N ALA A 180 -14.83 9.17 16.52
CA ALA A 180 -15.82 9.25 17.60
C ALA A 180 -15.51 8.27 18.74
N ARG A 181 -15.09 7.03 18.42
CA ARG A 181 -14.71 6.03 19.43
C ARG A 181 -13.40 6.40 20.12
N ILE A 182 -12.40 6.82 19.35
CA ILE A 182 -11.12 7.29 19.90
C ILE A 182 -11.35 8.43 20.87
N ASN A 183 -12.11 9.44 20.48
CA ASN A 183 -12.41 10.61 21.33
C ASN A 183 -13.17 10.19 22.60
N PHE A 184 -14.14 9.28 22.50
CA PHE A 184 -14.83 8.75 23.67
C PHE A 184 -13.86 8.04 24.63
N ILE A 185 -13.02 7.15 24.12
CA ILE A 185 -12.04 6.41 24.93
C ILE A 185 -11.04 7.37 25.57
N ASP A 186 -10.59 8.40 24.84
CA ASP A 186 -9.63 9.39 25.32
C ASP A 186 -10.22 10.27 26.43
N GLU A 187 -11.47 10.71 26.29
CA GLU A 187 -12.16 11.56 27.26
C GLU A 187 -12.52 10.79 28.54
N TYR A 188 -12.91 9.50 28.40
CA TYR A 188 -13.41 8.67 29.50
C TYR A 188 -12.44 7.55 29.91
N ARG A 189 -11.13 7.78 29.80
CA ARG A 189 -10.08 6.76 30.05
C ARG A 189 -10.26 6.00 31.38
N SER A 190 -10.56 6.70 32.46
CA SER A 190 -10.76 6.10 33.80
C SER A 190 -12.01 5.22 33.86
N GLU A 191 -13.05 5.58 33.14
CA GLU A 191 -14.30 4.81 33.08
C GLU A 191 -14.12 3.58 32.20
N VAL A 192 -13.38 3.68 31.12
CA VAL A 192 -13.08 2.57 30.21
C VAL A 192 -12.37 1.43 30.94
N VAL A 193 -11.45 1.73 31.86
CA VAL A 193 -10.75 0.72 32.65
C VAL A 193 -11.65 0.06 33.69
N ASN A 194 -12.57 0.82 34.31
CA ASN A 194 -13.35 0.37 35.46
C ASN A 194 -14.76 -0.11 35.14
N ASN A 195 -15.25 0.08 33.91
CA ASN A 195 -16.63 -0.18 33.54
C ASN A 195 -16.73 -1.09 32.32
N VAL A 196 -17.30 -2.29 32.49
CA VAL A 196 -17.50 -3.28 31.43
C VAL A 196 -18.24 -2.71 30.20
N LYS A 197 -19.23 -1.81 30.44
CA LYS A 197 -19.97 -1.19 29.32
C LYS A 197 -19.07 -0.27 28.48
N SER A 198 -18.19 0.48 29.14
CA SER A 198 -17.24 1.36 28.44
C SER A 198 -16.14 0.56 27.72
N GLN A 199 -15.81 -0.64 28.17
CA GLN A 199 -14.91 -1.57 27.48
C GLN A 199 -15.48 -2.04 26.13
N GLN A 200 -16.80 -2.04 25.94
CA GLN A 200 -17.41 -2.33 24.64
C GLN A 200 -16.98 -1.34 23.54
N GLU A 201 -16.61 -0.10 23.91
CA GLU A 201 -16.08 0.86 22.94
C GLU A 201 -14.68 0.48 22.46
N LEU A 202 -13.86 -0.15 23.32
CA LEU A 202 -12.57 -0.73 22.90
C LEU A 202 -12.77 -1.89 21.91
N GLU A 203 -13.76 -2.76 22.12
CA GLU A 203 -14.08 -3.84 21.19
C GLU A 203 -14.59 -3.30 19.85
N GLY A 204 -15.44 -2.27 19.93
CA GLY A 204 -15.93 -1.59 18.72
C GLY A 204 -14.82 -0.91 17.94
N LEU A 205 -13.88 -0.24 18.61
CA LEU A 205 -12.72 0.38 17.94
C LEU A 205 -11.80 -0.68 17.32
N GLU A 206 -11.55 -1.79 18.01
CA GLU A 206 -10.76 -2.90 17.46
C GLU A 206 -11.38 -3.42 16.14
N MET A 207 -12.69 -3.61 16.15
CA MET A 207 -13.42 -4.07 14.96
C MET A 207 -13.34 -3.05 13.82
N ASP A 208 -13.54 -1.76 14.13
CA ASP A 208 -13.46 -0.69 13.13
C ASP A 208 -12.05 -0.58 12.53
N LEU A 209 -10.99 -0.72 13.35
CA LEU A 209 -9.60 -0.72 12.89
C LEU A 209 -9.29 -1.95 12.01
N LYS A 210 -9.74 -3.14 12.41
CA LYS A 210 -9.56 -4.36 11.60
C LYS A 210 -10.26 -4.22 10.25
N ASN A 211 -11.52 -3.81 10.24
CA ASN A 211 -12.29 -3.59 9.02
C ASN A 211 -11.64 -2.53 8.12
N LEU A 212 -11.08 -1.46 8.71
CA LEU A 212 -10.35 -0.45 7.97
C LEU A 212 -9.22 -1.05 7.14
N PHE A 213 -8.35 -1.82 7.79
CA PHE A 213 -7.20 -2.43 7.11
C PHE A 213 -7.59 -3.57 6.17
N GLU A 214 -8.61 -4.39 6.52
CA GLU A 214 -9.10 -5.48 5.67
C GLU A 214 -9.72 -4.94 4.38
N ASN A 215 -10.50 -3.87 4.44
CA ASN A 215 -11.08 -3.26 3.26
C ASN A 215 -10.01 -2.70 2.30
N MET A 216 -8.88 -2.24 2.82
CA MET A 216 -7.76 -1.79 1.99
C MET A 216 -6.99 -2.96 1.37
N ASP A 217 -6.94 -4.12 2.05
CA ASP A 217 -6.32 -5.35 1.53
C ASP A 217 -7.19 -6.01 0.43
N GLU A 218 -8.54 -5.91 0.49
CA GLU A 218 -9.46 -6.51 -0.50
C GLU A 218 -9.46 -5.80 -1.87
N ASP A 219 -9.11 -4.51 -1.91
CA ASP A 219 -8.91 -3.79 -3.18
C ASP A 219 -7.66 -4.26 -3.95
N GLU A 220 -6.90 -5.20 -3.39
CA GLU A 220 -5.66 -5.78 -3.95
C GLU A 220 -5.85 -6.72 -5.16
N ALA A 221 -7.04 -7.00 -5.60
CA ALA A 221 -7.23 -7.80 -6.82
C ALA A 221 -6.80 -6.99 -8.06
N ASP A 222 -5.48 -6.67 -8.11
CA ASP A 222 -4.83 -6.00 -9.23
C ASP A 222 -5.28 -6.68 -10.55
N PRO A 223 -5.95 -5.95 -11.45
CA PRO A 223 -6.31 -6.46 -12.77
C PRO A 223 -5.12 -7.05 -13.52
N SER A 224 -3.89 -6.62 -13.20
CA SER A 224 -2.66 -7.14 -13.79
C SER A 224 -2.37 -8.60 -13.40
N LEU A 225 -2.75 -9.02 -12.19
CA LEU A 225 -2.63 -10.43 -11.75
C LEU A 225 -3.49 -11.36 -12.59
N TRP A 226 -4.68 -10.92 -13.01
CA TRP A 226 -5.53 -11.67 -13.93
C TRP A 226 -4.84 -11.91 -15.28
N TRP A 227 -4.13 -10.93 -15.81
CA TRP A 227 -3.35 -11.09 -17.04
C TRP A 227 -2.20 -12.10 -16.88
N VAL A 228 -1.51 -12.10 -15.76
CA VAL A 228 -0.45 -13.09 -15.45
C VAL A 228 -1.04 -14.48 -15.32
N ILE A 229 -2.16 -14.65 -14.60
CA ILE A 229 -2.86 -15.94 -14.44
C ILE A 229 -3.35 -16.46 -15.80
N ILE A 230 -4.01 -15.59 -16.61
CA ILE A 230 -4.54 -15.96 -17.93
C ILE A 230 -3.40 -16.30 -18.89
N SER A 231 -2.31 -15.52 -18.93
CA SER A 231 -1.19 -15.76 -19.83
C SER A 231 -0.45 -17.05 -19.48
N THR A 232 -0.12 -17.25 -18.21
CA THR A 232 0.55 -18.48 -17.72
C THR A 232 -0.35 -19.70 -17.88
N GLY A 233 -1.62 -19.60 -17.52
CA GLY A 233 -2.62 -20.66 -17.70
C GLY A 233 -2.80 -21.03 -19.17
N SER A 234 -2.84 -20.05 -20.07
CA SER A 234 -2.97 -20.27 -21.51
C SER A 234 -1.77 -21.03 -22.08
N ILE A 235 -0.54 -20.70 -21.66
CA ILE A 235 0.67 -21.42 -22.09
C ILE A 235 0.63 -22.87 -21.64
N ILE A 236 0.22 -23.14 -20.41
CA ILE A 236 0.10 -24.51 -19.86
C ILE A 236 -0.95 -25.30 -20.65
N ILE A 237 -2.14 -24.72 -20.88
CA ILE A 237 -3.21 -25.38 -21.63
C ILE A 237 -2.76 -25.67 -23.07
N LEU A 238 -2.12 -24.72 -23.74
CA LEU A 238 -1.62 -24.90 -25.11
C LEU A 238 -0.56 -26.01 -25.20
N THR A 239 0.39 -26.06 -24.26
CA THR A 239 1.44 -27.10 -24.24
C THR A 239 0.86 -28.47 -23.96
N LEU A 240 -0.05 -28.62 -22.99
CA LEU A 240 -0.71 -29.89 -22.70
C LEU A 240 -1.60 -30.35 -23.85
N SER A 241 -2.33 -29.43 -24.48
CA SER A 241 -3.15 -29.73 -25.66
C SER A 241 -2.31 -30.20 -26.85
N TYR A 242 -1.17 -29.53 -27.08
CA TYR A 242 -0.22 -29.96 -28.13
C TYR A 242 0.37 -31.34 -27.85
N VAL A 243 0.81 -31.62 -26.63
CA VAL A 243 1.35 -32.93 -26.24
C VAL A 243 0.28 -34.01 -26.34
N GLY A 244 -0.93 -33.75 -25.87
CA GLY A 244 -2.08 -34.66 -25.98
C GLY A 244 -2.42 -35.00 -27.44
N TRP A 245 -2.50 -33.96 -28.29
CA TRP A 245 -2.75 -34.14 -29.72
C TRP A 245 -1.65 -34.92 -30.43
N ARG A 246 -0.38 -34.65 -30.13
CA ARG A 246 0.78 -35.38 -30.68
C ARG A 246 0.77 -36.85 -30.27
N LYS A 247 0.44 -37.16 -29.01
CA LYS A 247 0.31 -38.52 -28.51
C LYS A 247 -0.84 -39.25 -29.21
N TYR A 248 -1.97 -38.62 -29.35
CA TYR A 248 -3.13 -39.19 -30.04
C TYR A 248 -2.84 -39.51 -31.52
N GLN A 249 -2.16 -38.61 -32.22
CA GLN A 249 -1.71 -38.89 -33.61
C GLN A 249 -0.73 -40.07 -33.68
N GLY A 250 0.25 -40.14 -32.79
CA GLY A 250 1.22 -41.24 -32.74
C GLY A 250 0.54 -42.58 -32.48
N GLU A 251 -0.44 -42.68 -31.61
CA GLU A 251 -1.21 -43.92 -31.38
C GLU A 251 -2.08 -44.29 -32.57
N LYS A 252 -2.66 -43.33 -33.26
CA LYS A 252 -3.47 -43.57 -34.48
C LYS A 252 -2.61 -44.14 -35.62
N ASP A 253 -1.39 -43.63 -35.80
CA ASP A 253 -0.48 -44.11 -36.82
C ASP A 253 0.08 -45.54 -36.49
N MET A 254 0.32 -45.82 -35.22
CA MET A 254 0.70 -47.18 -34.77
C MET A 254 -0.44 -48.20 -34.97
N ARG A 255 -1.68 -47.83 -34.70
CA ARG A 255 -2.85 -48.72 -34.98
C ARG A 255 -3.02 -48.99 -36.48
N LYS A 256 -2.80 -47.97 -37.32
CA LYS A 256 -2.89 -48.09 -38.78
C LYS A 256 -1.78 -48.99 -39.37
N ASN A 257 -0.60 -48.96 -38.82
CA ASN A 257 0.51 -49.83 -39.21
C ASN A 257 0.30 -51.29 -38.75
N ARG A 258 -0.21 -51.54 -37.54
CA ARG A 258 -0.58 -52.89 -37.07
C ARG A 258 -1.66 -53.52 -37.91
N SER A 259 -2.64 -52.79 -38.41
CA SER A 259 -3.72 -53.33 -39.26
C SER A 259 -3.25 -53.62 -40.68
N ARG A 260 -2.11 -53.09 -41.14
CA ARG A 260 -1.49 -53.41 -42.44
C ARG A 260 -0.64 -54.67 -42.39
N VAL A 261 0.09 -54.93 -41.31
CA VAL A 261 0.94 -56.11 -41.10
C VAL A 261 0.15 -57.42 -40.94
N HIS A 262 -1.14 -57.36 -40.60
CA HIS A 262 -2.03 -58.53 -40.47
C HIS A 262 -2.84 -58.82 -41.72
N LYS A 263 -2.58 -58.16 -42.87
CA LYS A 263 -3.31 -58.33 -44.12
C LYS A 263 -2.45 -58.93 -45.22
N ASP A 264 -1.17 -59.21 -44.98
CA ASP A 264 -0.24 -59.97 -45.78
C ASP A 264 0.01 -61.30 -45.06
#